data_442ad3a45e46dec1abe9c868bdf485df
#
_entry.id   442ad3a45e46dec1abe9c868bdf485df
#
_cell.length_a   1.000
_cell.length_b   1.000
_cell.length_c   1.000
_cell.angle_alpha   90.00
_cell.angle_beta   90.00
_cell.angle_gamma   90.00
#
_symmetry.space_group_name_H-M   'P 1'
#
loop_
_entity.id
_entity.type
_entity.pdbx_description
1 polymer ?
#
loop_
_entity_poly.entity_id
_entity_poly.type
_entity_poly.pdbx_seq_one_letter_code
_entity_poly.pdbx_strand_id
1 'polypeptide(L)'
;MKYLRLFIVLLIVLTGCCASKSGNKNSIHTFKINSTGELKEFFSYSSDRIPFICAHRGGSRETFPENCIATFENTLSKVHAMIEVDPRYTKDSVIVLMHDPILDRTTSGTGRVSDYTYEELKALRLKDTEGNITGHRIPTLDEALEWAKGKTILVLDRKDVPIADRIKKIEEHNAVTNAIVIAYSTD
;
A
#
# COMPACT_ATOMS: atom_id res chain seq x y z
N MET A 1 -21.24 -60.08 58.12
CA MET A 1 -20.10 -59.49 57.38
C MET A 1 -20.57 -59.30 55.96
N LYS A 2 -20.91 -58.03 55.57
CA LYS A 2 -21.32 -57.67 54.20
C LYS A 2 -20.25 -56.76 53.63
N TYR A 3 -19.61 -57.20 52.55
CA TYR A 3 -18.60 -56.39 51.83
C TYR A 3 -19.31 -55.41 50.90
N LEU A 4 -19.16 -54.12 51.15
CA LEU A 4 -19.61 -53.05 50.32
C LEU A 4 -18.51 -52.79 49.26
N ARG A 5 -18.80 -53.15 47.96
CA ARG A 5 -17.91 -52.85 46.85
C ARG A 5 -18.19 -51.41 46.35
N LEU A 6 -17.23 -50.54 46.58
CA LEU A 6 -17.23 -49.16 46.06
C LEU A 6 -16.83 -49.17 44.56
N PHE A 7 -17.74 -48.89 43.67
CA PHE A 7 -17.44 -48.67 42.25
C PHE A 7 -17.04 -47.21 42.05
N ILE A 8 -15.74 -46.98 41.79
CA ILE A 8 -15.25 -45.69 41.38
C ILE A 8 -15.44 -45.57 39.87
N VAL A 9 -16.39 -44.76 39.44
CA VAL A 9 -16.57 -44.40 38.00
C VAL A 9 -15.62 -43.27 37.71
N LEU A 10 -14.51 -43.55 36.98
CA LEU A 10 -13.59 -42.56 36.49
C LEU A 10 -14.18 -41.84 35.25
N LEU A 11 -14.71 -40.64 35.46
CA LEU A 11 -15.23 -39.84 34.37
C LEU A 11 -14.04 -39.14 33.68
N ILE A 12 -13.58 -39.69 32.53
CA ILE A 12 -12.58 -39.05 31.68
C ILE A 12 -13.27 -37.96 30.88
N VAL A 13 -13.16 -36.71 31.33
CA VAL A 13 -13.55 -35.55 30.52
C VAL A 13 -12.47 -35.30 29.47
N LEU A 14 -12.71 -35.76 28.25
CA LEU A 14 -11.93 -35.38 27.08
C LEU A 14 -12.24 -33.92 26.75
N THR A 15 -11.49 -32.99 27.33
CA THR A 15 -11.48 -31.61 26.82
C THR A 15 -10.76 -31.60 25.46
N GLY A 16 -11.55 -31.76 24.40
CA GLY A 16 -11.09 -31.52 23.03
C GLY A 16 -10.66 -30.06 22.90
N CYS A 17 -9.37 -29.83 23.00
CA CYS A 17 -8.76 -28.54 22.67
C CYS A 17 -8.91 -28.34 21.18
N CYS A 18 -10.01 -27.70 20.77
CA CYS A 18 -10.20 -27.22 19.40
C CYS A 18 -9.19 -26.08 19.22
N ALA A 19 -7.96 -26.41 18.80
CA ALA A 19 -6.99 -25.42 18.37
C ALA A 19 -7.57 -24.73 17.13
N SER A 20 -8.26 -23.63 17.34
CA SER A 20 -8.56 -22.68 16.27
C SER A 20 -7.21 -22.29 15.69
N LYS A 21 -6.95 -22.71 14.43
CA LYS A 21 -5.85 -22.14 13.64
C LYS A 21 -6.13 -20.65 13.55
N SER A 22 -5.47 -19.86 14.39
CA SER A 22 -5.34 -18.43 14.22
C SER A 22 -4.63 -18.23 12.88
N GLY A 23 -5.41 -18.06 11.81
CA GLY A 23 -4.88 -17.62 10.54
C GLY A 23 -4.18 -16.30 10.80
N ASN A 24 -2.89 -16.23 10.45
CA ASN A 24 -2.08 -15.03 10.59
C ASN A 24 -2.77 -13.89 9.81
N LYS A 25 -3.49 -13.01 10.51
CA LYS A 25 -4.33 -11.94 9.94
C LYS A 25 -3.54 -10.84 9.23
N ASN A 26 -2.20 -10.96 9.13
CA ASN A 26 -1.30 -9.93 8.62
C ASN A 26 -0.41 -10.36 7.45
N SER A 27 -0.69 -11.47 6.76
CA SER A 27 0.06 -11.77 5.54
C SER A 27 -0.48 -10.95 4.38
N ILE A 28 0.35 -10.14 3.76
CA ILE A 28 0.04 -9.41 2.53
C ILE A 28 0.53 -10.21 1.31
N HIS A 29 -0.15 -10.02 0.18
CA HIS A 29 0.24 -10.60 -1.10
C HIS A 29 1.39 -9.77 -1.70
N THR A 30 2.59 -10.35 -1.81
CA THR A 30 3.78 -9.62 -2.23
C THR A 30 4.37 -10.14 -3.53
N PHE A 31 4.95 -9.26 -4.33
CA PHE A 31 5.85 -9.62 -5.42
C PHE A 31 7.29 -9.68 -4.90
N LYS A 32 7.94 -10.81 -5.05
CA LYS A 32 9.36 -10.99 -4.69
C LYS A 32 10.22 -10.80 -5.93
N ILE A 33 10.62 -9.56 -6.19
CA ILE A 33 11.49 -9.18 -7.30
C ILE A 33 12.79 -8.63 -6.71
N ASN A 34 13.91 -9.34 -6.94
CA ASN A 34 15.19 -9.04 -6.30
C ASN A 34 16.23 -8.46 -7.27
N SER A 35 15.94 -8.46 -8.58
CA SER A 35 16.83 -7.95 -9.60
C SER A 35 16.08 -7.31 -10.75
N THR A 36 16.77 -6.45 -11.51
CA THR A 36 16.23 -5.87 -12.75
C THR A 36 15.98 -6.91 -13.83
N GLY A 37 16.70 -8.05 -13.79
CA GLY A 37 16.44 -9.20 -14.66
C GLY A 37 15.09 -9.83 -14.35
N GLU A 38 14.80 -10.11 -13.07
CA GLU A 38 13.52 -10.63 -12.64
C GLU A 38 12.36 -9.63 -12.92
N LEU A 39 12.61 -8.31 -12.79
CA LEU A 39 11.63 -7.30 -13.13
C LEU A 39 11.30 -7.31 -14.64
N LYS A 40 12.31 -7.47 -15.51
CA LYS A 40 12.10 -7.60 -16.96
C LYS A 40 11.32 -8.87 -17.29
N GLU A 41 11.65 -9.99 -16.68
CA GLU A 41 10.91 -11.24 -16.83
C GLU A 41 9.46 -11.10 -16.34
N PHE A 42 9.25 -10.43 -15.20
CA PHE A 42 7.92 -10.13 -14.66
C PHE A 42 7.04 -9.36 -15.65
N PHE A 43 7.58 -8.48 -16.47
CA PHE A 43 6.84 -7.73 -17.49
C PHE A 43 6.89 -8.36 -18.89
N SER A 44 7.65 -9.45 -19.10
CA SER A 44 7.68 -10.09 -20.41
C SER A 44 6.38 -10.81 -20.74
N TYR A 45 6.02 -10.81 -22.02
CA TYR A 45 4.81 -11.47 -22.49
C TYR A 45 4.93 -13.00 -22.39
N SER A 46 3.85 -13.66 -21.95
CA SER A 46 3.64 -15.10 -22.03
C SER A 46 2.17 -15.37 -22.30
N SER A 47 1.86 -16.33 -23.17
CA SER A 47 0.46 -16.62 -23.61
C SER A 47 -0.42 -17.21 -22.51
N ASP A 48 0.20 -17.76 -21.48
CA ASP A 48 -0.47 -18.37 -20.31
C ASP A 48 -0.53 -17.44 -19.08
N ARG A 49 0.00 -16.22 -19.21
CA ARG A 49 0.03 -15.27 -18.12
C ARG A 49 -1.33 -14.64 -17.88
N ILE A 50 -1.76 -14.66 -16.62
CA ILE A 50 -2.93 -13.89 -16.19
C ILE A 50 -2.61 -12.38 -16.15
N PRO A 51 -3.57 -11.50 -16.45
CA PRO A 51 -3.38 -10.05 -16.39
C PRO A 51 -2.97 -9.57 -14.99
N PHE A 52 -2.09 -8.57 -14.93
CA PHE A 52 -1.73 -7.91 -13.67
C PHE A 52 -2.85 -6.97 -13.22
N ILE A 53 -3.04 -6.92 -11.91
CA ILE A 53 -3.85 -5.87 -11.27
C ILE A 53 -2.93 -4.69 -10.99
N CYS A 54 -3.33 -3.50 -11.44
CA CYS A 54 -2.74 -2.24 -11.03
C CYS A 54 -3.79 -1.43 -10.29
N ALA A 55 -3.59 -1.25 -8.98
CA ALA A 55 -4.55 -0.59 -8.12
C ALA A 55 -4.40 0.93 -8.27
N HIS A 56 -5.32 1.56 -9.02
CA HIS A 56 -5.36 3.00 -9.26
C HIS A 56 -5.46 3.76 -7.93
N ARG A 57 -4.49 4.66 -7.66
CA ARG A 57 -4.32 5.41 -6.41
C ARG A 57 -4.31 4.53 -5.16
N GLY A 58 -3.84 3.29 -5.31
CA GLY A 58 -3.81 2.30 -4.25
C GLY A 58 -5.06 1.44 -4.08
N GLY A 59 -6.15 1.68 -4.82
CA GLY A 59 -7.42 0.95 -4.68
C GLY A 59 -8.29 1.51 -3.56
N SER A 60 -8.50 2.83 -3.55
CA SER A 60 -9.27 3.57 -2.55
C SER A 60 -10.72 3.09 -2.43
N ARG A 61 -11.26 3.18 -1.23
CA ARG A 61 -12.64 2.84 -0.87
C ARG A 61 -13.06 3.54 0.42
N GLU A 62 -14.26 3.27 0.90
CA GLU A 62 -14.71 3.67 2.24
C GLU A 62 -13.65 3.31 3.30
N THR A 63 -13.34 4.23 4.19
CA THR A 63 -12.30 4.22 5.24
C THR A 63 -10.84 4.17 4.74
N PHE A 64 -10.60 3.94 3.45
CA PHE A 64 -9.27 3.85 2.83
C PHE A 64 -9.08 4.91 1.75
N PRO A 65 -8.46 6.07 2.09
CA PRO A 65 -8.21 7.17 1.17
C PRO A 65 -7.35 6.79 -0.03
N GLU A 66 -7.50 7.52 -1.14
CA GLU A 66 -6.58 7.40 -2.28
C GLU A 66 -5.16 7.87 -1.91
N ASN A 67 -4.13 7.35 -2.60
CA ASN A 67 -2.73 7.73 -2.40
C ASN A 67 -2.25 7.60 -0.94
N CYS A 68 -2.67 6.55 -0.24
CA CYS A 68 -2.41 6.34 1.18
C CYS A 68 -1.80 4.96 1.44
N ILE A 69 -0.73 4.89 2.23
CA ILE A 69 -0.03 3.63 2.54
C ILE A 69 -0.99 2.59 3.19
N ALA A 70 -1.89 3.02 4.06
CA ALA A 70 -2.87 2.11 4.65
C ALA A 70 -3.82 1.49 3.60
N THR A 71 -4.15 2.24 2.54
CA THR A 71 -4.92 1.76 1.40
C THR A 71 -4.13 0.73 0.59
N PHE A 72 -2.84 0.98 0.39
CA PHE A 72 -1.95 0.05 -0.28
C PHE A 72 -1.87 -1.29 0.48
N GLU A 73 -1.71 -1.24 1.79
CA GLU A 73 -1.72 -2.43 2.66
C GLU A 73 -3.06 -3.16 2.61
N ASN A 74 -4.19 -2.43 2.66
CA ASN A 74 -5.51 -3.02 2.54
C ASN A 74 -5.69 -3.74 1.18
N THR A 75 -5.18 -3.18 0.10
CA THR A 75 -5.21 -3.82 -1.23
C THR A 75 -4.37 -5.10 -1.24
N LEU A 76 -3.11 -5.02 -0.79
CA LEU A 76 -2.22 -6.17 -0.74
C LEU A 76 -2.66 -7.24 0.28
N SER A 77 -3.49 -6.91 1.26
CA SER A 77 -4.10 -7.91 2.16
C SER A 77 -5.11 -8.81 1.45
N LYS A 78 -5.55 -8.46 0.24
CA LYS A 78 -6.61 -9.15 -0.52
C LYS A 78 -6.11 -9.76 -1.81
N VAL A 79 -5.12 -9.13 -2.47
CA VAL A 79 -4.69 -9.51 -3.81
C VAL A 79 -3.25 -9.08 -4.09
N HIS A 80 -2.55 -9.81 -4.95
CA HIS A 80 -1.32 -9.34 -5.56
C HIS A 80 -1.67 -8.19 -6.52
N ALA A 81 -1.11 -7.01 -6.28
CA ALA A 81 -1.33 -5.84 -7.13
C ALA A 81 -0.08 -4.98 -7.20
N MET A 82 0.17 -4.36 -8.34
CA MET A 82 0.97 -3.14 -8.43
C MET A 82 0.14 -1.99 -7.87
N ILE A 83 0.79 -0.97 -7.34
CA ILE A 83 0.13 0.18 -6.74
C ILE A 83 0.47 1.42 -7.58
N GLU A 84 -0.53 1.98 -8.24
CA GLU A 84 -0.35 3.24 -8.94
C GLU A 84 -0.52 4.41 -7.95
N VAL A 85 0.33 5.45 -8.12
CA VAL A 85 0.41 6.62 -7.22
C VAL A 85 0.74 7.90 -7.99
N ASP A 86 0.34 9.04 -7.41
CA ASP A 86 0.36 10.37 -8.04
C ASP A 86 1.35 11.33 -7.36
N PRO A 87 2.63 11.40 -7.77
CA PRO A 87 3.62 12.28 -7.16
C PRO A 87 3.38 13.76 -7.50
N ARG A 88 3.37 14.66 -6.48
CA ARG A 88 3.30 16.12 -6.63
C ARG A 88 4.29 16.83 -5.73
N TYR A 89 4.74 18.01 -6.17
CA TYR A 89 5.56 18.88 -5.36
C TYR A 89 4.77 19.71 -4.34
N THR A 90 5.31 19.82 -3.15
CA THR A 90 4.99 20.86 -2.17
C THR A 90 5.77 22.14 -2.47
N LYS A 91 5.46 23.22 -1.74
CA LYS A 91 6.17 24.51 -1.82
C LYS A 91 7.68 24.40 -1.57
N ASP A 92 8.08 23.52 -0.67
CA ASP A 92 9.48 23.27 -0.30
C ASP A 92 10.09 22.09 -1.06
N SER A 93 9.50 21.72 -2.23
CA SER A 93 10.00 20.70 -3.14
C SER A 93 10.07 19.28 -2.56
N VAL A 94 9.32 19.00 -1.50
CA VAL A 94 9.07 17.62 -1.06
C VAL A 94 8.05 16.98 -2.00
N ILE A 95 8.27 15.72 -2.40
CA ILE A 95 7.32 15.01 -3.25
C ILE A 95 6.36 14.23 -2.36
N VAL A 96 5.06 14.57 -2.47
CA VAL A 96 3.95 13.90 -1.78
C VAL A 96 3.07 13.14 -2.75
N LEU A 97 2.25 12.21 -2.26
CA LEU A 97 1.28 11.48 -3.08
C LEU A 97 -0.08 12.18 -3.03
N MET A 98 -0.47 12.79 -4.15
CA MET A 98 -1.73 13.53 -4.28
C MET A 98 -2.16 13.61 -5.74
N HIS A 99 -3.39 13.17 -6.06
CA HIS A 99 -3.86 13.24 -7.44
C HIS A 99 -4.16 14.67 -7.89
N ASP A 100 -4.97 15.40 -7.14
CA ASP A 100 -5.40 16.74 -7.50
C ASP A 100 -4.34 17.79 -7.17
N PRO A 101 -4.24 18.88 -7.92
CA PRO A 101 -3.37 19.99 -7.57
C PRO A 101 -3.87 20.79 -6.35
N ILE A 102 -5.09 20.50 -5.89
CA ILE A 102 -5.73 21.15 -4.73
C ILE A 102 -6.13 20.13 -3.69
N LEU A 103 -6.15 20.56 -2.42
CA LEU A 103 -6.34 19.71 -1.23
C LEU A 103 -7.80 19.37 -0.94
N ASP A 104 -8.73 20.15 -1.47
CA ASP A 104 -10.13 20.27 -1.03
C ASP A 104 -10.91 18.96 -1.08
N ARG A 105 -10.77 18.18 -2.15
CA ARG A 105 -11.54 16.95 -2.35
C ARG A 105 -11.10 15.83 -1.41
N THR A 106 -9.79 15.65 -1.26
CA THR A 106 -9.23 14.44 -0.64
C THR A 106 -8.61 14.68 0.73
N THR A 107 -8.64 15.92 1.25
CA THR A 107 -8.07 16.25 2.56
C THR A 107 -8.98 17.15 3.39
N SER A 108 -8.61 17.34 4.66
CA SER A 108 -9.24 18.33 5.57
C SER A 108 -8.78 19.77 5.29
N GLY A 109 -7.81 19.98 4.37
CA GLY A 109 -7.30 21.29 3.98
C GLY A 109 -7.97 21.84 2.71
N THR A 110 -7.58 23.05 2.32
CA THR A 110 -8.05 23.73 1.11
C THR A 110 -6.87 24.37 0.38
N GLY A 111 -7.03 24.71 -0.90
CA GLY A 111 -6.02 25.41 -1.69
C GLY A 111 -5.03 24.47 -2.36
N ARG A 112 -3.98 25.03 -2.95
CA ARG A 112 -3.03 24.26 -3.79
C ARG A 112 -1.99 23.54 -2.94
N VAL A 113 -1.65 22.31 -3.30
CA VAL A 113 -0.54 21.54 -2.68
C VAL A 113 0.76 22.33 -2.71
N SER A 114 1.06 23.00 -3.85
CA SER A 114 2.28 23.79 -4.05
C SER A 114 2.37 25.07 -3.22
N ASP A 115 1.33 25.46 -2.52
CA ASP A 115 1.33 26.66 -1.65
C ASP A 115 1.77 26.35 -0.22
N TYR A 116 1.83 25.05 0.14
CA TYR A 116 2.15 24.56 1.47
C TYR A 116 3.51 23.83 1.50
N THR A 117 4.25 23.99 2.57
CA THR A 117 5.38 23.14 2.90
C THR A 117 4.88 21.76 3.34
N TYR A 118 5.74 20.75 3.27
CA TYR A 118 5.34 19.41 3.76
C TYR A 118 5.01 19.41 5.26
N GLU A 119 5.70 20.21 6.06
CA GLU A 119 5.41 20.33 7.49
C GLU A 119 3.98 20.83 7.76
N GLU A 120 3.51 21.78 6.97
CA GLU A 120 2.12 22.27 7.05
C GLU A 120 1.12 21.18 6.61
N LEU A 121 1.45 20.41 5.56
CA LEU A 121 0.58 19.32 5.07
C LEU A 121 0.46 18.16 6.06
N LYS A 122 1.44 17.90 6.91
CA LYS A 122 1.39 16.85 7.95
C LYS A 122 0.23 17.01 8.93
N ALA A 123 -0.24 18.24 9.15
CA ALA A 123 -1.37 18.53 10.03
C ALA A 123 -2.70 18.06 9.43
N LEU A 124 -2.78 17.93 8.12
CA LEU A 124 -3.99 17.56 7.40
C LEU A 124 -4.29 16.06 7.53
N ARG A 125 -5.56 15.73 7.32
CA ARG A 125 -6.06 14.36 7.27
C ARG A 125 -6.67 14.07 5.92
N LEU A 126 -6.47 12.86 5.43
CA LEU A 126 -7.07 12.39 4.19
C LEU A 126 -8.55 12.08 4.41
N LYS A 127 -9.35 12.32 3.37
CA LYS A 127 -10.75 11.90 3.27
C LYS A 127 -10.83 10.58 2.48
N ASP A 128 -11.74 9.73 2.87
CA ASP A 128 -12.09 8.52 2.12
C ASP A 128 -12.97 8.83 0.90
N THR A 129 -13.42 7.79 0.19
CA THR A 129 -14.25 7.93 -1.02
C THR A 129 -15.63 8.54 -0.75
N GLU A 130 -16.10 8.49 0.49
CA GLU A 130 -17.38 9.08 0.93
C GLU A 130 -17.23 10.53 1.43
N GLY A 131 -15.98 11.04 1.48
CA GLY A 131 -15.67 12.38 1.99
C GLY A 131 -15.49 12.46 3.50
N ASN A 132 -15.48 11.33 4.21
CA ASN A 132 -15.24 11.30 5.65
C ASN A 132 -13.77 11.51 5.95
N ILE A 133 -13.47 12.38 6.93
CA ILE A 133 -12.11 12.60 7.42
C ILE A 133 -11.65 11.34 8.17
N THR A 134 -10.49 10.81 7.76
CA THR A 134 -9.87 9.64 8.37
C THR A 134 -8.73 10.00 9.32
N GLY A 135 -8.12 9.03 9.98
CA GLY A 135 -6.88 9.21 10.76
C GLY A 135 -5.61 9.28 9.90
N HIS A 136 -5.70 9.06 8.58
CA HIS A 136 -4.56 8.94 7.68
C HIS A 136 -4.04 10.31 7.23
N ARG A 137 -2.74 10.36 6.89
CA ARG A 137 -2.04 11.57 6.44
C ARG A 137 -1.58 11.40 4.99
N ILE A 138 -1.25 12.53 4.36
CA ILE A 138 -0.61 12.57 3.04
C ILE A 138 0.79 11.97 3.18
N PRO A 139 1.12 10.85 2.50
CA PRO A 139 2.47 10.31 2.54
C PRO A 139 3.39 11.03 1.55
N THR A 140 4.70 10.98 1.81
CA THR A 140 5.71 11.35 0.81
C THR A 140 5.95 10.20 -0.17
N LEU A 141 6.53 10.52 -1.33
CA LEU A 141 7.03 9.51 -2.25
C LEU A 141 8.15 8.67 -1.60
N ASP A 142 8.99 9.30 -0.78
CA ASP A 142 10.08 8.62 -0.06
C ASP A 142 9.53 7.54 0.89
N GLU A 143 8.49 7.86 1.67
CA GLU A 143 7.80 6.89 2.54
C GLU A 143 7.18 5.74 1.74
N ALA A 144 6.57 6.03 0.59
CA ALA A 144 5.97 5.02 -0.25
C ALA A 144 7.01 4.11 -0.92
N LEU A 145 8.14 4.65 -1.39
CA LEU A 145 9.23 3.87 -1.96
C LEU A 145 9.85 2.92 -0.91
N GLU A 146 10.11 3.41 0.31
CA GLU A 146 10.60 2.56 1.40
C GLU A 146 9.58 1.49 1.77
N TRP A 147 8.30 1.85 1.84
CA TRP A 147 7.23 0.90 2.14
C TRP A 147 7.12 -0.21 1.10
N ALA A 148 7.30 0.09 -0.20
CA ALA A 148 7.09 -0.84 -1.30
C ALA A 148 8.16 -1.96 -1.38
N LYS A 149 9.34 -1.76 -0.79
CA LYS A 149 10.46 -2.70 -0.86
C LYS A 149 10.06 -4.10 -0.39
N GLY A 150 10.27 -5.10 -1.26
CA GLY A 150 9.92 -6.49 -1.00
C GLY A 150 8.42 -6.78 -0.90
N LYS A 151 7.55 -5.81 -1.24
CA LYS A 151 6.09 -5.97 -1.19
C LYS A 151 5.45 -5.88 -2.57
N THR A 152 5.72 -4.80 -3.30
CA THR A 152 5.03 -4.53 -4.57
C THR A 152 5.87 -3.65 -5.49
N ILE A 153 5.32 -3.35 -6.66
CA ILE A 153 5.86 -2.38 -7.61
C ILE A 153 4.95 -1.14 -7.55
N LEU A 154 5.54 0.02 -7.25
CA LEU A 154 4.87 1.31 -7.41
C LEU A 154 4.90 1.72 -8.88
N VAL A 155 3.76 2.21 -9.37
CA VAL A 155 3.61 2.78 -10.72
C VAL A 155 3.42 4.29 -10.56
N LEU A 156 4.50 5.06 -10.80
CA LEU A 156 4.51 6.50 -10.58
C LEU A 156 3.92 7.23 -11.78
N ASP A 157 2.69 7.78 -11.63
CA ASP A 157 2.04 8.53 -12.69
C ASP A 157 2.71 9.91 -12.91
N ARG A 158 2.43 10.51 -14.07
CA ARG A 158 2.89 11.86 -14.39
C ARG A 158 1.89 12.88 -13.84
N LYS A 159 2.34 13.68 -12.88
CA LYS A 159 1.68 14.91 -12.46
C LYS A 159 2.61 16.11 -12.77
N ASP A 160 3.00 16.87 -11.78
CA ASP A 160 3.93 18.01 -11.93
C ASP A 160 5.40 17.65 -11.65
N VAL A 161 5.69 16.46 -11.14
CA VAL A 161 7.06 15.98 -10.90
C VAL A 161 7.66 15.45 -12.21
N PRO A 162 8.77 16.03 -12.71
CA PRO A 162 9.45 15.56 -13.92
C PRO A 162 9.91 14.11 -13.81
N ILE A 163 10.05 13.43 -14.96
CA ILE A 163 10.49 12.03 -15.00
C ILE A 163 11.88 11.86 -14.37
N ALA A 164 12.78 12.81 -14.61
CA ALA A 164 14.14 12.77 -14.05
C ALA A 164 14.14 12.79 -12.51
N ASP A 165 13.27 13.58 -11.88
CA ASP A 165 13.18 13.65 -10.42
C ASP A 165 12.52 12.41 -9.83
N ARG A 166 11.54 11.82 -10.52
CA ARG A 166 10.96 10.53 -10.12
C ARG A 166 11.99 9.39 -10.20
N ILE A 167 12.79 9.34 -11.28
CA ILE A 167 13.88 8.36 -11.43
C ILE A 167 14.94 8.57 -10.35
N LYS A 168 15.36 9.81 -10.11
CA LYS A 168 16.31 10.14 -9.05
C LYS A 168 15.85 9.64 -7.68
N LYS A 169 14.58 9.82 -7.33
CA LYS A 169 14.01 9.30 -6.08
C LYS A 169 14.06 7.77 -6.02
N ILE A 170 13.73 7.08 -7.11
CA ILE A 170 13.83 5.62 -7.18
C ILE A 170 15.27 5.14 -6.93
N GLU A 171 16.26 5.83 -7.50
CA GLU A 171 17.69 5.52 -7.32
C GLU A 171 18.16 5.80 -5.90
N GLU A 172 17.84 6.98 -5.34
CA GLU A 172 18.18 7.37 -3.97
C GLU A 172 17.70 6.34 -2.93
N HIS A 173 16.53 5.78 -3.18
CA HIS A 173 15.94 4.75 -2.31
C HIS A 173 16.34 3.30 -2.68
N ASN A 174 17.21 3.08 -3.68
CA ASN A 174 17.51 1.75 -4.19
C ASN A 174 16.25 0.94 -4.55
N ALA A 175 15.24 1.59 -5.12
CA ALA A 175 13.92 1.02 -5.37
C ALA A 175 13.69 0.61 -6.84
N VAL A 176 14.77 0.42 -7.62
CA VAL A 176 14.70 0.08 -9.08
C VAL A 176 13.98 -1.22 -9.40
N THR A 177 13.83 -2.11 -8.42
CA THR A 177 13.03 -3.35 -8.55
C THR A 177 11.60 -3.21 -8.03
N ASN A 178 11.29 -2.08 -7.40
CA ASN A 178 10.02 -1.85 -6.71
C ASN A 178 9.25 -0.61 -7.22
N ALA A 179 9.74 0.03 -8.28
CA ALA A 179 9.06 1.16 -8.88
C ALA A 179 9.30 1.26 -10.39
N ILE A 180 8.29 1.71 -11.11
CA ILE A 180 8.34 2.09 -12.52
C ILE A 180 7.70 3.46 -12.71
N VAL A 181 8.04 4.15 -13.77
CA VAL A 181 7.46 5.47 -14.10
C VAL A 181 6.61 5.38 -15.35
N ILE A 182 5.47 6.07 -15.37
CA ILE A 182 4.67 6.25 -16.58
C ILE A 182 5.28 7.40 -17.38
N ALA A 183 5.63 7.12 -18.65
CA ALA A 183 6.04 8.12 -19.62
C ALA A 183 4.99 8.19 -20.74
N TYR A 184 4.56 9.40 -21.10
CA TYR A 184 3.58 9.64 -22.18
C TYR A 184 4.25 10.02 -23.50
N SER A 185 5.56 10.30 -23.47
CA SER A 185 6.41 10.53 -24.63
C SER A 185 7.81 9.98 -24.34
N THR A 186 8.58 9.76 -25.37
CA THR A 186 9.99 9.34 -25.28
C THR A 186 10.97 10.52 -25.31
N ASP A 187 10.43 11.76 -25.25
CA ASP A 187 11.22 13.00 -25.32
C ASP A 187 11.57 13.52 -23.90
#